data_1740f6303933e53c383732e23cf83918
#
_entry.id   1740f6303933e53c383732e23cf83918
#
_cell.length_a   1.000
_cell.length_b   1.000
_cell.length_c   1.000
_cell.angle_alpha   90.00
_cell.angle_beta   90.00
_cell.angle_gamma   90.00
#
_symmetry.space_group_name_H-M   'P 1'
#
loop_
_entity.id
_entity.type
_entity.pdbx_description
1 polymer ?
#
loop_
_entity_poly.entity_id
_entity_poly.type
_entity_poly.pdbx_seq_one_letter_code
_entity_poly.pdbx_strand_id
1 'polypeptide(L)'
;MNIFKKIFGNNQNDKKEVITMTNTEKAIALINTFATGDTEKVSELLAENYIQHNLAYDTGRDAFVGSVSYLASASIKTTVNNIRAFEDGDKVFLQTIYNFAGAGEQVAFDIFRFDGDGKIAEHWDVMETIADKSTWQNENGKF
;
A
#
# COMPACT_ATOMS: atom_id res chain seq x y z
N MET A 1 -22.19 55.87 34.03
CA MET A 1 -22.27 55.17 32.73
C MET A 1 -21.06 54.29 32.58
N ASN A 2 -21.22 53.05 32.91
CA ASN A 2 -20.12 52.07 32.82
C ASN A 2 -20.54 50.95 31.87
N ILE A 3 -19.82 50.89 30.77
CA ILE A 3 -19.99 49.80 29.80
C ILE A 3 -18.97 48.73 30.15
N PHE A 4 -19.43 47.65 30.76
CA PHE A 4 -18.62 46.45 30.96
C PHE A 4 -18.53 45.66 29.66
N LYS A 5 -17.37 45.73 28.98
CA LYS A 5 -16.99 44.79 27.94
C LYS A 5 -16.57 43.48 28.61
N LYS A 6 -17.43 42.49 28.53
CA LYS A 6 -17.11 41.12 28.87
C LYS A 6 -16.31 40.49 27.72
N ILE A 7 -15.01 40.31 27.91
CA ILE A 7 -14.16 39.60 26.97
C ILE A 7 -14.38 38.10 27.26
N PHE A 8 -15.13 37.43 26.40
CA PHE A 8 -15.16 35.97 26.36
C PHE A 8 -13.98 35.50 25.50
N GLY A 9 -12.94 35.05 26.15
CA GLY A 9 -11.90 34.27 25.51
C GLY A 9 -12.45 32.91 25.07
N ASN A 10 -12.73 32.77 23.77
CA ASN A 10 -12.97 31.49 23.18
C ASN A 10 -11.60 30.76 23.05
N ASN A 11 -11.31 29.92 24.03
CA ASN A 11 -10.25 28.95 23.93
C ASN A 11 -10.82 27.72 23.22
N GLN A 12 -10.95 27.80 21.89
CA GLN A 12 -11.16 26.59 21.09
C GLN A 12 -9.80 25.89 20.99
N ASN A 13 -9.61 24.88 21.84
CA ASN A 13 -8.65 23.85 21.62
C ASN A 13 -9.11 23.06 20.38
N ASP A 14 -8.75 23.49 19.21
CA ASP A 14 -8.78 22.67 18.01
C ASP A 14 -7.77 21.53 18.21
N LYS A 15 -8.21 20.47 18.87
CA LYS A 15 -7.57 19.16 18.76
C LYS A 15 -7.72 18.76 17.31
N LYS A 16 -6.70 19.00 16.50
CA LYS A 16 -6.54 18.35 15.20
C LYS A 16 -6.68 16.86 15.46
N GLU A 17 -7.79 16.29 15.07
CA GLU A 17 -7.98 14.82 15.07
C GLU A 17 -6.93 14.27 14.13
N VAL A 18 -5.92 13.61 14.67
CA VAL A 18 -4.89 12.92 13.88
C VAL A 18 -5.58 11.69 13.32
N ILE A 19 -6.06 11.78 12.09
CA ILE A 19 -6.62 10.64 11.37
C ILE A 19 -5.45 9.69 11.10
N THR A 20 -5.36 8.62 11.89
CA THR A 20 -4.39 7.54 11.67
C THR A 20 -4.95 6.57 10.64
N MET A 21 -4.13 6.20 9.65
CA MET A 21 -4.48 5.19 8.65
C MET A 21 -4.68 3.82 9.32
N THR A 22 -5.70 3.09 8.89
CA THR A 22 -5.90 1.67 9.24
C THR A 22 -4.81 0.80 8.61
N ASN A 23 -4.64 -0.42 9.07
CA ASN A 23 -3.69 -1.36 8.45
C ASN A 23 -4.03 -1.62 6.99
N THR A 24 -5.30 -1.76 6.66
CA THR A 24 -5.78 -1.89 5.27
C THR A 24 -5.37 -0.69 4.41
N GLU A 25 -5.59 0.53 4.89
CA GLU A 25 -5.19 1.75 4.17
C GLU A 25 -3.68 1.84 3.97
N LYS A 26 -2.89 1.45 4.98
CA LYS A 26 -1.42 1.40 4.88
C LYS A 26 -0.94 0.37 3.84
N ALA A 27 -1.54 -0.83 3.83
CA ALA A 27 -1.20 -1.87 2.86
C ALA A 27 -1.51 -1.42 1.43
N ILE A 28 -2.68 -0.83 1.20
CA ILE A 28 -3.06 -0.26 -0.10
C ILE A 28 -2.14 0.91 -0.49
N ALA A 29 -1.81 1.79 0.46
CA ALA A 29 -0.87 2.89 0.21
C ALA A 29 0.51 2.37 -0.18
N LEU A 30 1.01 1.30 0.46
CA LEU A 30 2.29 0.69 0.13
C LEU A 30 2.31 0.18 -1.31
N ILE A 31 1.35 -0.66 -1.71
CA ILE A 31 1.33 -1.19 -3.09
C ILE A 31 1.18 -0.10 -4.14
N ASN A 32 0.48 0.99 -3.84
CA ASN A 32 0.34 2.13 -4.74
C ASN A 32 1.67 2.87 -4.97
N THR A 33 2.68 2.70 -4.10
CA THR A 33 4.01 3.29 -4.33
C THR A 33 4.68 2.76 -5.59
N PHE A 34 4.35 1.55 -6.05
CA PHE A 34 4.82 1.01 -7.34
C PHE A 34 4.35 1.86 -8.54
N ALA A 35 3.17 2.47 -8.44
CA ALA A 35 2.65 3.36 -9.48
C ALA A 35 3.11 4.80 -9.31
N THR A 36 3.25 5.29 -8.08
CA THR A 36 3.58 6.69 -7.78
C THR A 36 5.08 6.97 -7.72
N GLY A 37 5.90 5.97 -7.39
CA GLY A 37 7.34 6.15 -7.14
C GLY A 37 7.67 6.80 -5.80
N ASP A 38 6.71 6.85 -4.86
CA ASP A 38 6.87 7.52 -3.56
C ASP A 38 7.70 6.68 -2.58
N THR A 39 9.02 6.84 -2.63
CA THR A 39 9.97 6.13 -1.77
C THR A 39 9.94 6.61 -0.31
N GLU A 40 9.54 7.85 -0.06
CA GLU A 40 9.37 8.37 1.30
C GLU A 40 8.22 7.64 2.00
N LYS A 41 7.11 7.45 1.28
CA LYS A 41 5.96 6.68 1.77
C LYS A 41 6.33 5.23 2.09
N VAL A 42 7.17 4.57 1.27
CA VAL A 42 7.71 3.23 1.57
C VAL A 42 8.44 3.24 2.92
N SER A 43 9.35 4.21 3.10
CA SER A 43 10.15 4.31 4.33
C SER A 43 9.31 4.62 5.57
N GLU A 44 8.20 5.33 5.40
CA GLU A 44 7.23 5.62 6.45
C GLU A 44 6.43 4.36 6.87
N LEU A 45 6.03 3.54 5.90
CA LEU A 45 5.12 2.41 6.11
C LEU A 45 5.82 1.11 6.50
N LEU A 46 7.02 0.83 5.97
CA LEU A 46 7.75 -0.41 6.23
C LEU A 46 8.59 -0.35 7.51
N ALA A 47 8.64 -1.47 8.23
CA ALA A 47 9.66 -1.69 9.24
C ALA A 47 11.05 -1.76 8.57
N GLU A 48 12.08 -1.34 9.28
CA GLU A 48 13.46 -1.35 8.77
C GLU A 48 13.92 -2.78 8.42
N ASN A 49 13.54 -3.74 9.25
CA ASN A 49 13.83 -5.17 9.10
C ASN A 49 12.71 -5.95 8.40
N TYR A 50 12.00 -5.30 7.47
CA TYR A 50 10.94 -5.91 6.67
C TYR A 50 11.39 -7.22 6.01
N ILE A 51 10.56 -8.25 6.13
CA ILE A 51 10.83 -9.60 5.62
C ILE A 51 10.02 -9.83 4.34
N GLN A 52 10.71 -10.14 3.24
CA GLN A 52 10.12 -10.46 1.94
C GLN A 52 10.15 -11.96 1.70
N HIS A 53 8.98 -12.56 1.40
CA HIS A 53 8.86 -13.96 1.04
C HIS A 53 8.70 -14.21 -0.48
N ASN A 54 8.55 -13.16 -1.28
CA ASN A 54 8.65 -13.32 -2.73
C ASN A 54 10.11 -13.54 -3.12
N LEU A 55 10.42 -14.75 -3.60
CA LEU A 55 11.80 -15.20 -3.84
C LEU A 55 12.47 -14.51 -5.04
N ALA A 56 11.74 -13.71 -5.80
CA ALA A 56 12.29 -12.91 -6.91
C ALA A 56 12.93 -11.59 -6.46
N TYR A 57 12.76 -11.21 -5.18
CA TYR A 57 13.20 -9.92 -4.64
C TYR A 57 14.05 -10.11 -3.39
N ASP A 58 14.97 -9.17 -3.16
CA ASP A 58 15.72 -9.10 -1.92
C ASP A 58 14.82 -8.69 -0.74
N THR A 59 15.24 -9.06 0.46
CA THR A 59 14.56 -8.70 1.72
C THR A 59 15.03 -7.35 2.25
N GLY A 60 14.21 -6.74 3.11
CA GLY A 60 14.50 -5.47 3.77
C GLY A 60 13.84 -4.26 3.09
N ARG A 61 13.67 -3.20 3.89
CA ARG A 61 13.04 -1.96 3.43
C ARG A 61 13.77 -1.31 2.25
N ASP A 62 15.10 -1.30 2.28
CA ASP A 62 15.91 -0.65 1.24
C ASP A 62 15.77 -1.34 -0.11
N ALA A 63 15.60 -2.66 -0.12
CA ALA A 63 15.32 -3.42 -1.35
C ALA A 63 13.95 -3.04 -1.94
N PHE A 64 12.94 -2.84 -1.10
CA PHE A 64 11.62 -2.37 -1.54
C PHE A 64 11.70 -0.94 -2.12
N VAL A 65 12.40 -0.04 -1.45
CA VAL A 65 12.67 1.33 -1.95
C VAL A 65 13.35 1.27 -3.33
N GLY A 66 14.35 0.41 -3.47
CA GLY A 66 15.03 0.20 -4.76
C GLY A 66 14.10 -0.26 -5.87
N SER A 67 13.18 -1.18 -5.57
CA SER A 67 12.18 -1.68 -6.54
C SER A 67 11.21 -0.57 -6.97
N VAL A 68 10.72 0.24 -6.03
CA VAL A 68 9.85 1.39 -6.32
C VAL A 68 10.57 2.42 -7.19
N SER A 69 11.83 2.75 -6.85
CA SER A 69 12.65 3.68 -7.64
C SER A 69 12.90 3.18 -9.06
N TYR A 70 13.19 1.88 -9.21
CA TYR A 70 13.40 1.25 -10.51
C TYR A 70 12.15 1.36 -11.39
N LEU A 71 10.98 1.00 -10.87
CA LEU A 71 9.71 1.09 -11.59
C LEU A 71 9.33 2.53 -11.93
N ALA A 72 9.62 3.48 -11.04
CA ALA A 72 9.38 4.90 -11.30
C ALA A 72 10.21 5.44 -12.47
N SER A 73 11.40 4.89 -12.73
CA SER A 73 12.28 5.27 -13.83
C SER A 73 11.84 4.70 -15.18
N ALA A 74 10.95 3.72 -15.21
CA ALA A 74 10.48 3.08 -16.43
C ALA A 74 9.68 4.06 -17.31
N SER A 75 9.82 3.93 -18.63
CA SER A 75 9.08 4.76 -19.61
C SER A 75 7.58 4.42 -19.62
N ILE A 76 7.23 3.15 -19.43
CA ILE A 76 5.84 2.71 -19.22
C ILE A 76 5.60 2.62 -17.72
N LYS A 77 4.59 3.34 -17.24
CA LYS A 77 4.30 3.39 -15.82
C LYS A 77 3.60 2.12 -15.34
N THR A 78 3.94 1.71 -14.13
CA THR A 78 3.23 0.65 -13.40
C THR A 78 1.82 1.10 -13.08
N THR A 79 0.86 0.19 -13.24
CA THR A 79 -0.52 0.37 -12.74
C THR A 79 -0.81 -0.60 -11.61
N VAL A 80 -1.57 -0.15 -10.64
CA VAL A 80 -1.99 -0.91 -9.46
C VAL A 80 -3.48 -0.73 -9.29
N ASN A 81 -4.23 -1.81 -9.28
CA ASN A 81 -5.67 -1.80 -9.07
C ASN A 81 -6.04 -2.80 -7.98
N ASN A 82 -6.23 -2.33 -6.75
CA ASN A 82 -6.70 -3.17 -5.66
C ASN A 82 -8.18 -3.50 -5.86
N ILE A 83 -8.51 -4.78 -5.96
CA ILE A 83 -9.87 -5.29 -6.20
C ILE A 83 -10.61 -5.45 -4.88
N ARG A 84 -9.97 -6.06 -3.89
CA ARG A 84 -10.54 -6.27 -2.55
C ARG A 84 -9.48 -6.39 -1.50
N ALA A 85 -9.85 -6.08 -0.27
CA ALA A 85 -9.01 -6.16 0.91
C ALA A 85 -9.77 -6.79 2.07
N PHE A 86 -9.08 -7.57 2.87
CA PHE A 86 -9.58 -8.15 4.11
C PHE A 86 -8.54 -7.97 5.21
N GLU A 87 -8.98 -7.63 6.42
CA GLU A 87 -8.12 -7.49 7.58
C GLU A 87 -8.51 -8.52 8.65
N ASP A 88 -7.52 -9.25 9.17
CA ASP A 88 -7.68 -10.20 10.25
C ASP A 88 -6.51 -10.07 11.23
N GLY A 89 -6.78 -9.53 12.41
CA GLY A 89 -5.78 -9.29 13.44
C GLY A 89 -4.66 -8.36 12.95
N ASP A 90 -3.42 -8.84 12.96
CA ASP A 90 -2.24 -8.12 12.51
C ASP A 90 -1.94 -8.28 11.00
N LYS A 91 -2.85 -8.88 10.25
CA LYS A 91 -2.66 -9.17 8.83
C LYS A 91 -3.71 -8.51 7.94
N VAL A 92 -3.24 -8.08 6.78
CA VAL A 92 -4.08 -7.57 5.69
C VAL A 92 -3.87 -8.43 4.46
N PHE A 93 -4.96 -8.88 3.86
CA PHE A 93 -5.00 -9.65 2.61
C PHE A 93 -5.49 -8.74 1.50
N LEU A 94 -4.75 -8.66 0.41
CA LEU A 94 -5.14 -7.90 -0.77
C LEU A 94 -5.27 -8.85 -1.97
N GLN A 95 -6.28 -8.61 -2.81
CA GLN A 95 -6.29 -9.09 -4.19
C GLN A 95 -6.12 -7.90 -5.11
N THR A 96 -5.06 -7.90 -5.90
CA THR A 96 -4.65 -6.74 -6.69
C THR A 96 -4.28 -7.15 -8.10
N ILE A 97 -4.61 -6.32 -9.08
CA ILE A 97 -4.10 -6.43 -10.45
C ILE A 97 -2.96 -5.44 -10.62
N TYR A 98 -1.80 -5.95 -10.99
CA TYR A 98 -0.60 -5.17 -11.29
C TYR A 98 -0.30 -5.24 -12.79
N ASN A 99 0.24 -4.15 -13.33
CA ASN A 99 0.97 -4.18 -14.59
C ASN A 99 2.28 -3.42 -14.39
N PHE A 100 3.33 -4.16 -14.07
CA PHE A 100 4.64 -3.59 -13.77
C PHE A 100 5.33 -3.15 -15.06
N ALA A 101 5.51 -1.84 -15.22
CA ALA A 101 6.20 -1.23 -16.36
C ALA A 101 5.74 -1.75 -17.75
N GLY A 102 4.46 -2.11 -17.87
CA GLY A 102 3.88 -2.60 -19.11
C GLY A 102 4.19 -4.06 -19.46
N ALA A 103 4.68 -4.85 -18.49
CA ALA A 103 5.03 -6.27 -18.72
C ALA A 103 3.81 -7.21 -18.89
N GLY A 104 2.59 -6.69 -18.74
CA GLY A 104 1.35 -7.44 -18.77
C GLY A 104 0.67 -7.51 -17.40
N GLU A 105 -0.63 -7.75 -17.41
CA GLU A 105 -1.41 -7.81 -16.18
C GLU A 105 -1.14 -9.10 -15.40
N GLN A 106 -0.97 -8.93 -14.10
CA GLN A 106 -0.79 -10.00 -13.14
C GLN A 106 -1.81 -9.84 -12.01
N VAL A 107 -2.47 -10.92 -11.64
CA VAL A 107 -3.25 -10.96 -10.39
C VAL A 107 -2.35 -11.45 -9.27
N ALA A 108 -2.40 -10.75 -8.13
CA ALA A 108 -1.69 -11.13 -6.93
C ALA A 108 -2.63 -11.28 -5.75
N PHE A 109 -2.30 -12.22 -4.88
CA PHE A 109 -2.83 -12.33 -3.53
C PHE A 109 -1.69 -12.03 -2.57
N ASP A 110 -1.74 -10.86 -1.95
CA ASP A 110 -0.72 -10.34 -1.04
C ASP A 110 -1.19 -10.52 0.40
N ILE A 111 -0.28 -10.87 1.30
CA ILE A 111 -0.49 -10.85 2.74
C ILE A 111 0.57 -9.95 3.37
N PHE A 112 0.14 -8.95 4.10
CA PHE A 112 1.02 -8.06 4.87
C PHE A 112 0.77 -8.26 6.37
N ARG A 113 1.83 -8.49 7.14
CA ARG A 113 1.78 -8.51 8.60
C ARG A 113 2.32 -7.21 9.16
N PHE A 114 1.62 -6.69 10.15
CA PHE A 114 1.96 -5.47 10.88
C PHE A 114 2.62 -5.80 12.22
N ASP A 115 3.61 -5.01 12.61
CA ASP A 115 4.22 -5.10 13.93
C ASP A 115 3.47 -4.26 14.98
N GLY A 116 3.96 -4.30 16.24
CA GLY A 116 3.36 -3.57 17.35
C GLY A 116 3.44 -2.05 17.22
N ASP A 117 4.29 -1.52 16.35
CA ASP A 117 4.43 -0.09 16.05
C ASP A 117 3.55 0.34 14.86
N GLY A 118 2.77 -0.59 14.31
CA GLY A 118 1.90 -0.34 13.17
C GLY A 118 2.63 -0.18 11.84
N LYS A 119 3.86 -0.76 11.74
CA LYS A 119 4.62 -0.85 10.51
C LYS A 119 4.39 -2.18 9.82
N ILE A 120 4.46 -2.20 8.49
CA ILE A 120 4.44 -3.42 7.71
C ILE A 120 5.80 -4.11 7.87
N ALA A 121 5.79 -5.28 8.51
CA ALA A 121 6.99 -6.01 8.91
C ALA A 121 7.28 -7.24 8.06
N GLU A 122 6.29 -7.76 7.33
CA GLU A 122 6.45 -9.01 6.59
C GLU A 122 5.42 -9.13 5.46
N HIS A 123 5.81 -9.77 4.36
CA HIS A 123 4.99 -9.90 3.17
C HIS A 123 5.15 -11.28 2.52
N TRP A 124 4.02 -11.87 2.15
CA TRP A 124 3.91 -13.05 1.29
C TRP A 124 3.03 -12.72 0.10
N ASP A 125 3.30 -13.33 -1.03
CA ASP A 125 2.44 -13.23 -2.19
C ASP A 125 2.39 -14.52 -3.00
N VAL A 126 1.34 -14.60 -3.82
CA VAL A 126 1.25 -15.51 -4.97
C VAL A 126 0.78 -14.67 -6.15
N MET A 127 1.51 -14.74 -7.24
CA MET A 127 1.22 -13.96 -8.45
C MET A 127 1.05 -14.88 -9.65
N GLU A 128 0.11 -14.51 -10.52
CA GLU A 128 -0.13 -15.20 -11.78
C GLU A 128 -0.33 -14.19 -12.91
N THR A 129 0.34 -14.40 -14.02
CA THR A 129 0.07 -13.62 -15.24
C THR A 129 -1.32 -13.96 -15.76
N ILE A 130 -2.15 -12.94 -16.00
CA ILE A 130 -3.49 -13.13 -16.58
C ILE A 130 -3.32 -13.52 -18.05
N ALA A 131 -3.77 -14.71 -18.39
CA ALA A 131 -3.69 -15.22 -19.74
C ALA A 131 -4.52 -14.36 -20.72
N ASP A 132 -4.16 -14.39 -22.01
CA ASP A 132 -4.95 -13.74 -23.05
C ASP A 132 -6.39 -14.25 -23.03
N LYS A 133 -7.37 -13.33 -23.10
CA LYS A 133 -8.79 -13.64 -22.99
C LYS A 133 -9.25 -14.67 -24.03
N SER A 134 -8.62 -14.70 -25.21
CA SER A 134 -8.93 -15.67 -26.27
C SER A 134 -8.65 -17.13 -25.87
N THR A 135 -7.83 -17.35 -24.83
CA THR A 135 -7.48 -18.68 -24.32
C THR A 135 -8.36 -19.15 -23.17
N TRP A 136 -9.25 -18.29 -22.67
CA TRP A 136 -10.07 -18.62 -21.49
C TRP A 136 -11.13 -19.68 -21.84
N GLN A 137 -11.31 -20.63 -20.92
CA GLN A 137 -12.34 -21.66 -21.00
C GLN A 137 -13.70 -21.20 -20.43
N ASN A 138 -13.71 -20.08 -19.70
CA ASN A 138 -14.89 -19.41 -19.19
C ASN A 138 -14.65 -17.88 -19.19
N GLU A 139 -15.68 -17.10 -18.96
CA GLU A 139 -15.61 -15.64 -19.02
C GLU A 139 -15.60 -14.96 -17.63
N ASN A 140 -15.37 -15.71 -16.55
CA ASN A 140 -15.48 -15.17 -15.18
C ASN A 140 -14.31 -14.26 -14.81
N GLY A 141 -13.15 -14.37 -15.48
CA GLY A 141 -11.96 -13.61 -15.16
C GLY A 141 -11.25 -14.09 -13.89
N LYS A 142 -10.36 -13.24 -13.38
CA LYS A 142 -9.56 -13.51 -12.17
C LYS A 142 -10.02 -12.71 -10.95
N PHE A 143 -11.10 -11.91 -11.07
CA PHE A 143 -11.56 -11.01 -10.00
C PHE A 143 -13.05 -10.67 -10.12
#